data_c5e7878fa21593ad59238abcabebba00
#
_entry.id   c5e7878fa21593ad59238abcabebba00
#
_cell.length_a   1.000
_cell.length_b   1.000
_cell.length_c   1.000
_cell.angle_alpha   90.00
_cell.angle_beta   90.00
_cell.angle_gamma   90.00
#
_symmetry.space_group_name_H-M   'P 1'
#
loop_
_entity.id
_entity.type
_entity.pdbx_description
1 polymer ?
#
loop_
_entity_poly.entity_id
_entity_poly.type
_entity_poly.pdbx_seq_one_letter_code
_entity_poly.pdbx_strand_id
1 'polypeptide(L)'
;MKRIDFEKGTVTGNEILYAIWKERRMELAFEGLRLFDIRRQIDPVTNQPVIAGLFGPNGSFVRYNMYESTDQYETSNLKELQNKGINFDINKHLVWPIPQSEIDRSFGTVTQNPNY
;
A
#
# COMPACT_ATOMS: atom_id res chain seq x y z
N MET A 1 20.53 -14.75 1.02
CA MET A 1 19.43 -14.24 0.16
C MET A 1 19.72 -14.61 -1.28
N LYS A 2 18.90 -15.43 -1.93
CA LYS A 2 19.10 -15.76 -3.34
C LYS A 2 18.76 -14.53 -4.18
N ARG A 3 19.75 -13.96 -4.86
CA ARG A 3 19.50 -13.05 -5.98
C ARG A 3 18.65 -13.77 -7.01
N ILE A 4 17.71 -13.04 -7.60
CA ILE A 4 16.96 -13.55 -8.75
C ILE A 4 17.93 -13.43 -9.93
N ASP A 5 18.50 -14.57 -10.35
CA ASP A 5 19.30 -14.61 -11.57
C ASP A 5 18.33 -14.54 -12.76
N PHE A 6 18.32 -13.40 -13.41
CA PHE A 6 17.63 -13.24 -14.69
C PHE A 6 18.43 -13.92 -15.77
N GLU A 7 18.09 -15.15 -16.13
CA GLU A 7 18.58 -15.74 -17.36
C GLU A 7 18.04 -14.93 -18.55
N LYS A 8 18.94 -14.43 -19.38
CA LYS A 8 18.60 -13.70 -20.61
C LYS A 8 17.62 -14.53 -21.44
N GLY A 9 16.36 -14.06 -21.54
CA GLY A 9 15.36 -14.60 -22.45
C GLY A 9 14.24 -15.43 -21.81
N THR A 10 14.25 -15.69 -20.50
CA THR A 10 13.21 -16.50 -19.82
C THR A 10 12.14 -15.71 -19.11
N VAL A 11 12.39 -14.42 -18.82
CA VAL A 11 11.46 -13.56 -18.09
C VAL A 11 11.11 -12.36 -18.97
N THR A 12 9.83 -12.14 -19.23
CA THR A 12 9.36 -11.08 -20.13
C THR A 12 8.23 -10.26 -19.49
N GLY A 13 8.13 -8.99 -19.90
CA GLY A 13 6.99 -8.15 -19.61
C GLY A 13 6.74 -7.91 -18.12
N ASN A 14 5.55 -8.26 -17.65
CA ASN A 14 5.12 -8.01 -16.28
C ASN A 14 5.94 -8.74 -15.21
N GLU A 15 6.48 -9.92 -15.54
CA GLU A 15 7.32 -10.69 -14.62
C GLU A 15 8.60 -9.96 -14.26
N ILE A 16 9.21 -9.26 -15.22
CA ILE A 16 10.38 -8.42 -14.97
C ILE A 16 10.02 -7.29 -14.01
N LEU A 17 8.90 -6.63 -14.24
CA LEU A 17 8.42 -5.55 -13.39
C LEU A 17 8.20 -6.01 -11.94
N TYR A 18 7.52 -7.14 -11.75
CA TYR A 18 7.30 -7.70 -10.42
C TYR A 18 8.60 -8.12 -9.73
N ALA A 19 9.55 -8.63 -10.48
CA ALA A 19 10.86 -8.99 -9.96
C ALA A 19 11.65 -7.74 -9.51
N ILE A 20 11.61 -6.66 -10.28
CA ILE A 20 12.22 -5.37 -9.91
C ILE A 20 11.55 -4.82 -8.63
N TRP A 21 10.22 -4.86 -8.52
CA TRP A 21 9.53 -4.41 -7.33
C TRP A 21 9.86 -5.26 -6.10
N LYS A 22 10.02 -6.57 -6.29
CA LYS A 22 10.42 -7.48 -5.21
C LYS A 22 11.84 -7.16 -4.74
N GLU A 23 12.78 -6.98 -5.66
CA GLU A 23 14.17 -6.63 -5.34
C GLU A 23 14.25 -5.29 -4.62
N ARG A 24 13.56 -4.27 -5.13
CA ARG A 24 13.46 -2.97 -4.47
C ARG A 24 12.89 -3.08 -3.04
N ARG A 25 11.84 -3.87 -2.85
CA ARG A 25 11.25 -4.10 -1.53
C ARG A 25 12.24 -4.72 -0.55
N MET A 26 13.08 -5.61 -1.02
CA MET A 26 14.08 -6.30 -0.20
C MET A 26 15.27 -5.40 0.12
N GLU A 27 15.79 -4.67 -0.85
CA GLU A 27 16.92 -3.76 -0.68
C GLU A 27 16.58 -2.56 0.22
N LEU A 28 15.36 -2.04 0.14
CA LEU A 28 14.90 -0.88 0.89
C LEU A 28 14.07 -1.25 2.13
N ALA A 29 14.17 -2.49 2.60
CA ALA A 29 13.50 -2.92 3.81
C ALA A 29 13.92 -2.06 5.01
N PHE A 30 12.94 -1.67 5.83
CA PHE A 30 13.11 -0.82 7.01
C PHE A 30 13.53 0.64 6.75
N GLU A 31 13.60 1.09 5.51
CA GLU A 31 13.89 2.49 5.16
C GLU A 31 12.64 3.39 5.09
N GLY A 32 11.46 2.87 5.40
CA GLY A 32 10.21 3.62 5.41
C GLY A 32 9.63 3.96 4.03
N LEU A 33 10.17 3.40 2.96
CA LEU A 33 9.79 3.73 1.59
C LEU A 33 8.63 2.89 1.05
N ARG A 34 8.28 1.79 1.71
CA ARG A 34 7.30 0.82 1.20
C ARG A 34 5.92 1.42 0.95
N LEU A 35 5.43 2.27 1.82
CA LEU A 35 4.12 2.91 1.66
C LEU A 35 4.06 3.75 0.39
N PHE A 36 5.11 4.53 0.12
CA PHE A 36 5.20 5.35 -1.08
C PHE A 36 5.25 4.48 -2.35
N ASP A 37 5.98 3.38 -2.30
CA ASP A 37 6.09 2.46 -3.43
C ASP A 37 4.75 1.83 -3.79
N ILE A 38 4.05 1.22 -2.84
CA ILE A 38 2.76 0.56 -3.11
C ILE A 38 1.65 1.52 -3.53
N ARG A 39 1.76 2.80 -3.19
CA ARG A 39 0.84 3.85 -3.65
C ARG A 39 1.09 4.27 -5.09
N ARG A 40 2.34 4.23 -5.55
CA ARG A 40 2.76 4.68 -6.88
C ARG A 40 2.82 3.56 -7.92
N GLN A 41 3.20 2.36 -7.49
CA GLN A 41 3.32 1.22 -8.37
C GLN A 41 1.94 0.79 -8.87
N ILE A 42 1.73 0.90 -10.16
CA ILE A 42 0.49 0.48 -10.82
C ILE A 42 0.68 -0.95 -11.32
N ASP A 43 -0.15 -1.85 -10.83
CA ASP A 43 -0.16 -3.24 -11.29
C ASP A 43 -0.67 -3.29 -12.74
N PRO A 44 0.13 -3.79 -13.68
CA PRO A 44 -0.25 -3.82 -15.10
C PRO A 44 -1.43 -4.75 -15.41
N VAL A 45 -1.76 -5.69 -14.53
CA VAL A 45 -2.90 -6.60 -14.70
C VAL A 45 -4.20 -5.93 -14.29
N THR A 46 -4.21 -5.26 -13.14
CA THR A 46 -5.41 -4.62 -12.59
C THR A 46 -5.56 -3.16 -13.00
N ASN A 47 -4.48 -2.55 -13.49
CA ASN A 47 -4.37 -1.12 -13.76
C ASN A 47 -4.69 -0.23 -12.54
N GLN A 48 -4.39 -0.75 -11.36
CA GLN A 48 -4.63 -0.10 -10.07
C GLN A 48 -3.34 -0.04 -9.25
N PRO A 49 -3.20 0.91 -8.33
CA PRO A 49 -2.08 0.92 -7.39
C PRO A 49 -2.02 -0.40 -6.60
N VAL A 50 -0.82 -0.90 -6.34
CA VAL A 50 -0.61 -2.14 -5.57
C VAL A 50 -1.34 -2.12 -4.23
N ILE A 51 -1.41 -0.96 -3.58
CA ILE A 51 -2.15 -0.79 -2.31
C ILE A 51 -3.64 -1.14 -2.45
N ALA A 52 -4.25 -0.89 -3.61
CA ALA A 52 -5.65 -1.26 -3.85
C ALA A 52 -5.87 -2.77 -3.81
N GLY A 53 -4.90 -3.55 -4.29
CA GLY A 53 -4.94 -5.00 -4.20
C GLY A 53 -4.82 -5.51 -2.76
N LEU A 54 -3.98 -4.87 -1.94
CA LEU A 54 -3.80 -5.26 -0.54
C LEU A 54 -5.06 -5.04 0.31
N PHE A 55 -5.78 -3.95 0.05
CA PHE A 55 -7.01 -3.60 0.76
C PHE A 55 -8.29 -3.91 -0.02
N GLY A 56 -8.17 -4.63 -1.12
CA GLY A 56 -9.32 -5.10 -1.89
C GLY A 56 -10.05 -6.29 -1.24
N PRO A 57 -11.15 -6.75 -1.86
CA PRO A 57 -11.97 -7.84 -1.31
C PRO A 57 -11.22 -9.16 -1.08
N ASN A 58 -10.22 -9.43 -1.92
CA ASN A 58 -9.38 -10.63 -1.85
C ASN A 58 -7.95 -10.34 -1.38
N GLY A 59 -7.70 -9.10 -0.95
CA GLY A 59 -6.40 -8.68 -0.47
C GLY A 59 -6.14 -9.13 0.96
N SER A 60 -4.86 -9.30 1.27
CA SER A 60 -4.40 -9.55 2.64
C SER A 60 -3.07 -8.86 2.88
N PHE A 61 -2.81 -8.60 4.13
CA PHE A 61 -1.55 -8.03 4.58
C PHE A 61 -1.14 -8.62 5.92
N VAL A 62 0.15 -8.62 6.18
CA VAL A 62 0.71 -9.05 7.46
C VAL A 62 0.89 -7.83 8.35
N ARG A 63 0.40 -7.92 9.57
CA ARG A 63 0.59 -6.90 10.61
C ARG A 63 1.29 -7.49 11.81
N TYR A 64 2.00 -6.66 12.54
CA TYR A 64 2.58 -7.02 13.82
C TYR A 64 1.57 -6.74 14.93
N ASN A 65 1.32 -7.72 15.77
CA ASN A 65 0.47 -7.58 16.95
C ASN A 65 1.33 -7.47 18.21
N MET A 66 1.41 -6.26 18.76
CA MET A 66 2.20 -6.00 19.98
C MET A 66 1.58 -6.57 21.26
N TYR A 67 0.31 -6.95 21.22
CA TYR A 67 -0.45 -7.27 22.43
C TYR A 67 -0.66 -8.77 22.64
N GLU A 68 -0.30 -9.61 21.70
CA GLU A 68 -0.42 -11.05 21.81
C GLU A 68 0.96 -11.71 22.00
N SER A 69 1.04 -12.60 23.00
CA SER A 69 2.31 -13.15 23.48
C SER A 69 2.88 -14.30 22.65
N THR A 70 2.11 -14.86 21.72
CA THR A 70 2.50 -16.11 21.03
C THR A 70 2.72 -15.95 19.53
N ASP A 71 1.89 -15.17 18.84
CA ASP A 71 2.02 -14.91 17.42
C ASP A 71 2.04 -13.40 17.18
N GLN A 72 3.24 -12.87 17.00
CA GLN A 72 3.46 -11.43 16.81
C GLN A 72 3.08 -10.92 15.42
N TYR A 73 2.89 -11.83 14.47
CA TYR A 73 2.52 -11.51 13.10
C TYR A 73 1.21 -12.19 12.73
N GLU A 74 0.27 -11.39 12.27
CA GLU A 74 -1.02 -11.85 11.80
C GLU A 74 -1.21 -11.51 10.34
N THR A 75 -1.78 -12.44 9.58
CA THR A 75 -2.35 -12.12 8.27
C THR A 75 -3.76 -11.61 8.47
N SER A 76 -4.03 -10.41 8.02
CA SER A 76 -5.34 -9.77 8.12
C SER A 76 -5.83 -9.30 6.75
N ASN A 77 -7.13 -9.12 6.63
CA ASN A 77 -7.77 -8.48 5.49
C ASN A 77 -8.58 -7.27 5.94
N LEU A 78 -9.07 -6.50 4.98
CA LEU A 78 -9.85 -5.29 5.27
C LEU A 78 -11.10 -5.58 6.12
N LYS A 79 -11.79 -6.70 5.85
CA LYS A 79 -13.00 -7.09 6.58
C LYS A 79 -12.71 -7.37 8.05
N GLU A 80 -11.61 -8.02 8.36
CA GLU A 80 -11.20 -8.26 9.75
C GLU A 80 -10.86 -6.98 10.48
N LEU A 81 -10.21 -6.02 9.82
CA LEU A 81 -9.97 -4.69 10.39
C LEU A 81 -11.28 -3.95 10.67
N GLN A 82 -12.23 -3.99 9.75
CA GLN A 82 -13.54 -3.38 9.93
C GLN A 82 -14.30 -3.99 11.11
N ASN A 83 -14.23 -5.31 11.28
CA ASN A 83 -14.82 -6.00 12.42
C ASN A 83 -14.17 -5.58 13.77
N LYS A 84 -12.91 -5.16 13.73
CA LYS A 84 -12.19 -4.61 14.89
C LYS A 84 -12.37 -3.09 15.06
N GLY A 85 -13.27 -2.48 14.30
CA GLY A 85 -13.54 -1.04 14.35
C GLY A 85 -12.52 -0.16 13.63
N ILE A 86 -11.60 -0.76 12.89
CA ILE A 86 -10.61 -0.05 12.08
C ILE A 86 -11.16 0.10 10.66
N ASN A 87 -11.54 1.33 10.32
CA ASN A 87 -12.07 1.63 8.99
C ASN A 87 -10.95 2.20 8.10
N PHE A 88 -10.70 1.53 6.99
CA PHE A 88 -9.86 2.03 5.93
C PHE A 88 -10.66 2.12 4.63
N ASP A 89 -10.74 3.31 4.07
CA ASP A 89 -11.33 3.56 2.76
C ASP A 89 -10.23 4.04 1.82
N ILE A 90 -9.99 3.29 0.76
CA ILE A 90 -8.96 3.60 -0.22
C ILE A 90 -9.20 4.92 -0.95
N ASN A 91 -10.47 5.30 -1.13
CA ASN A 91 -10.84 6.55 -1.80
C ASN A 91 -10.67 7.78 -0.90
N LYS A 92 -10.46 7.57 0.39
CA LYS A 92 -10.29 8.61 1.40
C LYS A 92 -8.88 8.63 1.99
N HIS A 93 -8.45 7.50 2.52
CA HIS A 93 -7.28 7.44 3.41
C HIS A 93 -5.93 7.37 2.70
N LEU A 94 -5.90 7.36 1.36
CA LEU A 94 -4.64 7.48 0.60
C LEU A 94 -4.06 8.89 0.61
N VAL A 95 -4.88 9.88 0.90
CA VAL A 95 -4.48 11.27 1.03
C VAL A 95 -4.87 11.81 2.39
N TRP A 96 -4.14 12.78 2.89
CA TRP A 96 -4.46 13.44 4.14
C TRP A 96 -5.50 14.54 3.90
N PRO A 97 -6.38 14.82 4.88
CA PRO A 97 -7.23 15.99 4.80
C PRO A 97 -6.40 17.26 4.82
N ILE A 98 -6.83 18.25 4.07
CA ILE A 98 -6.23 19.59 4.13
C ILE A 98 -6.72 20.25 5.42
N PRO A 99 -5.82 20.80 6.26
CA PRO A 99 -6.23 21.50 7.47
C PRO A 99 -7.25 22.59 7.18
N GLN A 100 -8.30 22.69 7.97
CA GLN A 100 -9.37 23.68 7.78
C GLN A 100 -8.83 25.10 7.74
N SER A 101 -7.80 25.38 8.53
CA SER A 101 -7.12 26.70 8.53
C SER A 101 -6.54 27.10 7.17
N GLU A 102 -6.07 26.11 6.40
CA GLU A 102 -5.52 26.37 5.05
C GLU A 102 -6.65 26.63 4.05
N ILE A 103 -7.75 25.91 4.17
CA ILE A 103 -8.93 26.12 3.35
C ILE A 103 -9.47 27.53 3.60
N ASP A 104 -9.60 27.93 4.86
CA ASP A 104 -10.12 29.26 5.26
C ASP A 104 -9.22 30.38 4.76
N ARG A 105 -7.90 30.23 4.87
CA ARG A 105 -6.92 31.21 4.38
C ARG A 105 -6.85 31.35 2.86
N SER A 106 -7.29 30.33 2.16
CA SER A 106 -7.24 30.31 0.70
C SER A 106 -8.35 31.14 0.03
N PHE A 107 -9.29 31.68 0.83
CA PHE A 107 -10.45 32.42 0.32
C PHE A 107 -11.27 31.66 -0.76
N GLY A 108 -11.39 30.34 -0.60
CA GLY A 108 -12.17 29.48 -1.50
C GLY A 108 -11.39 28.96 -2.72
N THR A 109 -10.09 29.22 -2.82
CA THR A 109 -9.25 28.66 -3.89
C THR A 109 -8.85 27.22 -3.65
N VAL A 110 -8.75 26.81 -2.39
CA VAL A 110 -8.41 25.43 -2.00
C VAL A 110 -9.67 24.74 -1.51
N THR A 111 -9.98 23.60 -2.10
CA THR A 111 -11.07 22.72 -1.69
C THR A 111 -10.52 21.50 -0.98
N GLN A 112 -11.31 20.93 -0.07
CA GLN A 112 -10.95 19.71 0.63
C GLN A 112 -10.75 18.53 -0.32
N ASN A 113 -9.88 17.61 0.06
CA ASN A 113 -9.72 16.34 -0.65
C ASN A 113 -11.04 15.55 -0.66
N PRO A 114 -11.30 14.76 -1.71
CA PRO A 114 -12.53 13.97 -1.80
C PRO A 114 -12.78 13.11 -0.56
N ASN A 115 -14.05 13.00 -0.18
CA ASN A 115 -14.52 12.16 0.93
C ASN A 115 -14.13 12.63 2.36
N TYR A 116 -13.59 13.83 2.49
CA TYR A 116 -13.36 14.45 3.80
C TYR A 116 -14.38 15.53 4.12
#